data_3719fb8fefa21917a2f1ae11370a573a
#
_entry.id   3719fb8fefa21917a2f1ae11370a573a
#
_cell.length_a   1.000
_cell.length_b   1.000
_cell.length_c   1.000
_cell.angle_alpha   90.00
_cell.angle_beta   90.00
_cell.angle_gamma   90.00
#
_symmetry.space_group_name_H-M   'P 1'
#
loop_
_entity.id
_entity.type
_entity.pdbx_description
1 polymer ?
#
loop_
_entity_poly.entity_id
_entity_poly.type
_entity_poly.pdbx_seq_one_letter_code
_entity_poly.pdbx_strand_id
1 'polypeptide(L)'
;MNSYKLLFDWQISMPDNWQGEYDKESSQYIFYPDNSDLTIRITPFHAERDGILAPREVMEDAYIRTVPVSARQRNLVFYIPSGFEAKIYDDVLTEDSNTIYVVYVGYYSAGELLSISVWSTNRDEGEQALNVLNTIRK
;
A
#
# COMPACT_ATOMS: atom_id res chain seq x y z
N MET A 1 8.61 -17.05 6.52
CA MET A 1 8.30 -15.68 6.09
C MET A 1 9.41 -14.72 6.49
N ASN A 2 9.68 -13.75 5.65
CA ASN A 2 10.69 -12.73 5.91
C ASN A 2 10.02 -11.43 6.37
N SER A 3 10.48 -10.89 7.49
CA SER A 3 10.01 -9.60 8.00
C SER A 3 10.86 -8.46 7.47
N TYR A 4 10.21 -7.40 7.04
CA TYR A 4 10.87 -6.17 6.57
C TYR A 4 10.45 -5.01 7.44
N LYS A 5 11.44 -4.18 7.81
CA LYS A 5 11.18 -2.93 8.51
C LYS A 5 11.13 -1.80 7.50
N LEU A 6 10.08 -1.01 7.60
CA LEU A 6 9.87 0.17 6.76
C LEU A 6 10.13 1.44 7.60
N LEU A 7 10.17 2.59 6.94
CA LEU A 7 10.29 3.87 7.64
C LEU A 7 9.12 4.07 8.62
N PHE A 8 9.38 4.84 9.69
CA PHE A 8 8.39 5.21 10.72
C PHE A 8 7.84 4.00 11.48
N ASP A 9 8.69 3.00 11.70
CA ASP A 9 8.40 1.80 12.51
C ASP A 9 7.35 0.85 11.93
N TRP A 10 6.99 1.02 10.68
CA TRP A 10 6.14 0.04 10.00
C TRP A 10 6.89 -1.26 9.74
N GLN A 11 6.18 -2.38 9.80
CA GLN A 11 6.70 -3.70 9.48
C GLN A 11 5.71 -4.46 8.61
N ILE A 12 6.24 -5.31 7.75
CA ILE A 12 5.47 -6.20 6.89
C ILE A 12 6.21 -7.52 6.75
N SER A 13 5.46 -8.62 6.59
CA SER A 13 6.06 -9.94 6.36
C SER A 13 5.69 -10.44 4.98
N MET A 14 6.68 -10.98 4.28
CA MET A 14 6.51 -11.50 2.93
C MET A 14 6.77 -13.01 2.90
N PRO A 15 6.08 -13.76 2.01
CA PRO A 15 6.42 -15.16 1.80
C PRO A 15 7.88 -15.32 1.35
N ASP A 16 8.47 -16.51 1.58
CA ASP A 16 9.89 -16.75 1.33
C ASP A 16 10.32 -16.56 -0.13
N ASN A 17 9.42 -16.76 -1.07
CA ASN A 17 9.71 -16.61 -2.50
C ASN A 17 9.52 -15.18 -3.02
N TRP A 18 9.41 -14.20 -2.12
CA TRP A 18 9.28 -12.79 -2.48
C TRP A 18 10.59 -12.04 -2.29
N GLN A 19 10.82 -11.05 -3.14
CA GLN A 19 11.93 -10.12 -3.07
C GLN A 19 11.43 -8.74 -2.63
N GLY A 20 12.31 -7.96 -2.03
CA GLY A 20 11.98 -6.58 -1.65
C GLY A 20 13.14 -5.64 -1.91
N GLU A 21 12.83 -4.41 -2.32
CA GLU A 21 13.83 -3.37 -2.55
C GLU A 21 13.26 -2.00 -2.19
N TYR A 22 14.14 -1.05 -1.92
CA TYR A 22 13.76 0.34 -1.65
C TYR A 22 14.28 1.23 -2.77
N ASP A 23 13.37 1.97 -3.42
CA ASP A 23 13.71 2.94 -4.46
C ASP A 23 13.82 4.33 -3.82
N LYS A 24 15.02 4.86 -3.74
CA LYS A 24 15.29 6.17 -3.15
C LYS A 24 14.66 7.33 -3.93
N GLU A 25 14.58 7.21 -5.24
CA GLU A 25 14.04 8.28 -6.09
C GLU A 25 12.54 8.48 -5.83
N SER A 26 11.79 7.40 -5.70
CA SER A 26 10.35 7.46 -5.44
C SER A 26 9.99 7.36 -3.96
N SER A 27 10.97 7.13 -3.07
CA SER A 27 10.77 6.89 -1.63
C SER A 27 9.80 5.73 -1.40
N GLN A 28 9.94 4.67 -2.18
CA GLN A 28 8.97 3.61 -2.26
C GLN A 28 9.63 2.25 -2.02
N TYR A 29 8.99 1.41 -1.21
CA TYR A 29 9.35 0.01 -1.08
C TYR A 29 8.59 -0.79 -2.12
N ILE A 30 9.28 -1.69 -2.83
CA ILE A 30 8.70 -2.51 -3.88
C ILE A 30 8.93 -3.97 -3.53
N PHE A 31 7.85 -4.75 -3.42
CA PHE A 31 7.90 -6.18 -3.13
C PHE A 31 7.26 -6.95 -4.28
N TYR A 32 7.85 -8.07 -4.63
CA TYR A 32 7.36 -8.90 -5.74
C TYR A 32 7.72 -10.36 -5.54
N PRO A 33 6.84 -11.29 -5.97
CA PRO A 33 7.17 -12.70 -5.93
C PRO A 33 8.10 -13.06 -7.09
N ASP A 34 8.83 -14.15 -6.95
CA ASP A 34 9.65 -14.67 -8.04
C ASP A 34 8.75 -15.09 -9.21
N ASN A 35 9.23 -14.88 -10.45
CA ASN A 35 8.57 -15.32 -11.67
C ASN A 35 7.15 -14.75 -11.90
N SER A 36 6.89 -13.56 -11.39
CA SER A 36 5.61 -12.87 -11.58
C SER A 36 5.85 -11.38 -11.85
N ASP A 37 4.92 -10.76 -12.57
CA ASP A 37 4.94 -9.30 -12.79
C ASP A 37 4.16 -8.53 -11.70
N LEU A 38 3.61 -9.24 -10.73
CA LEU A 38 2.92 -8.62 -9.60
C LEU A 38 3.90 -7.80 -8.76
N THR A 39 3.47 -6.60 -8.36
CA THR A 39 4.24 -5.78 -7.41
C THR A 39 3.34 -5.22 -6.33
N ILE A 40 3.87 -5.14 -5.11
CA ILE A 40 3.28 -4.37 -4.03
C ILE A 40 4.20 -3.19 -3.78
N ARG A 41 3.67 -1.98 -3.88
CA ARG A 41 4.44 -0.74 -3.69
C ARG A 41 3.93 -0.02 -2.45
N ILE A 42 4.84 0.35 -1.56
CA ILE A 42 4.49 0.92 -0.26
C ILE A 42 5.29 2.18 -0.03
N THR A 43 4.60 3.29 0.28
CA THR A 43 5.23 4.55 0.65
C THR A 43 4.72 5.00 2.01
N PRO A 44 5.58 4.99 3.05
CA PRO A 44 5.23 5.54 4.36
C PRO A 44 5.40 7.06 4.36
N PHE A 45 4.48 7.76 5.02
CA PHE A 45 4.53 9.21 5.23
C PHE A 45 4.36 9.54 6.70
N HIS A 46 5.04 10.58 7.13
CA HIS A 46 4.91 11.14 8.46
C HIS A 46 4.83 12.66 8.35
N ALA A 47 3.85 13.27 9.01
CA ALA A 47 3.64 14.73 8.98
C ALA A 47 3.53 15.27 10.40
N GLU A 48 4.55 16.03 10.79
CA GLU A 48 4.66 16.62 12.11
C GLU A 48 5.29 18.01 12.00
N ARG A 49 4.78 18.97 12.78
CA ARG A 49 5.34 20.31 12.85
C ARG A 49 5.36 20.77 14.30
N ASP A 50 6.55 21.12 14.79
CA ASP A 50 6.76 21.61 16.16
C ASP A 50 6.19 20.62 17.21
N GLY A 51 6.39 19.32 17.00
CA GLY A 51 5.91 18.28 17.91
C GLY A 51 4.43 17.95 17.78
N ILE A 52 3.72 18.62 16.85
CA ILE A 52 2.28 18.41 16.65
C ILE A 52 2.05 17.61 15.38
N LEU A 53 1.38 16.46 15.51
CA LEU A 53 1.04 15.61 14.38
C LEU A 53 -0.06 16.26 13.53
N ALA A 54 0.02 16.10 12.22
CA ALA A 54 -1.06 16.53 11.34
C ALA A 54 -2.35 15.77 11.71
N PRO A 55 -3.53 16.45 11.69
CA PRO A 55 -4.79 15.76 11.99
C PRO A 55 -5.04 14.58 11.06
N ARG A 56 -5.74 13.57 11.58
CA ARG A 56 -6.10 12.38 10.81
C ARG A 56 -6.79 12.73 9.48
N GLU A 57 -7.67 13.71 9.49
CA GLU A 57 -8.42 14.15 8.30
C GLU A 57 -7.48 14.70 7.21
N VAL A 58 -6.39 15.34 7.60
CA VAL A 58 -5.37 15.82 6.66
C VAL A 58 -4.65 14.66 6.01
N MET A 59 -4.34 13.62 6.79
CA MET A 59 -3.69 12.42 6.28
C MET A 59 -4.62 11.62 5.34
N GLU A 60 -5.89 11.53 5.69
CA GLU A 60 -6.91 10.93 4.82
C GLU A 60 -7.01 11.65 3.49
N ASP A 61 -7.12 12.98 3.51
CA ASP A 61 -7.20 13.79 2.29
C ASP A 61 -5.95 13.64 1.44
N ALA A 62 -4.78 13.62 2.07
CA ALA A 62 -3.51 13.42 1.36
C ALA A 62 -3.51 12.09 0.61
N TYR A 63 -4.04 11.03 1.23
CA TYR A 63 -4.16 9.74 0.59
C TYR A 63 -5.15 9.77 -0.58
N ILE A 64 -6.35 10.30 -0.36
CA ILE A 64 -7.42 10.34 -1.37
C ILE A 64 -6.94 11.06 -2.63
N ARG A 65 -6.15 12.13 -2.47
CA ARG A 65 -5.61 12.90 -3.62
C ARG A 65 -4.64 12.10 -4.47
N THR A 66 -4.05 11.02 -3.95
CA THR A 66 -3.15 10.16 -4.72
C THR A 66 -3.90 9.11 -5.54
N VAL A 67 -5.17 8.88 -5.21
CA VAL A 67 -5.99 7.85 -5.88
C VAL A 67 -6.51 8.41 -7.20
N PRO A 68 -6.35 7.67 -8.33
CA PRO A 68 -6.88 8.12 -9.62
C PRO A 68 -8.40 8.32 -9.60
N VAL A 69 -8.88 9.28 -10.36
CA VAL A 69 -10.32 9.58 -10.46
C VAL A 69 -11.12 8.38 -10.98
N SER A 70 -10.50 7.54 -11.81
CA SER A 70 -11.12 6.34 -12.36
C SER A 70 -11.28 5.22 -11.36
N ALA A 71 -10.55 5.26 -10.24
CA ALA A 71 -10.61 4.21 -9.22
C ALA A 71 -11.94 4.25 -8.45
N ARG A 72 -12.40 3.07 -8.04
CA ARG A 72 -13.66 2.91 -7.31
C ARG A 72 -13.41 2.36 -5.93
N GLN A 73 -14.01 2.98 -4.92
CA GLN A 73 -13.91 2.52 -3.54
C GLN A 73 -14.62 1.16 -3.38
N ARG A 74 -14.02 0.29 -2.57
CA ARG A 74 -14.64 -0.98 -2.20
C ARG A 74 -14.48 -1.25 -0.70
N ASN A 75 -15.18 -2.26 -0.19
CA ASN A 75 -15.11 -2.63 1.21
C ASN A 75 -13.79 -3.34 1.53
N LEU A 76 -13.26 -3.06 2.72
CA LEU A 76 -12.09 -3.73 3.24
C LEU A 76 -12.41 -5.15 3.69
N VAL A 77 -11.50 -6.08 3.37
CA VAL A 77 -11.61 -7.49 3.74
C VAL A 77 -10.38 -8.01 4.50
N PHE A 78 -9.49 -7.13 4.94
CA PHE A 78 -8.27 -7.50 5.64
C PHE A 78 -8.06 -6.65 6.90
N TYR A 79 -7.08 -7.08 7.71
CA TYR A 79 -6.78 -6.49 9.01
C TYR A 79 -6.33 -5.03 8.90
N ILE A 80 -6.82 -4.20 9.81
CA ILE A 80 -6.37 -2.82 9.98
C ILE A 80 -5.63 -2.70 11.31
N PRO A 81 -4.37 -2.21 11.31
CA PRO A 81 -3.63 -2.01 12.56
C PRO A 81 -4.39 -1.13 13.55
N SER A 82 -4.27 -1.42 14.83
CA SER A 82 -4.95 -0.67 15.89
C SER A 82 -4.58 0.82 15.84
N GLY A 83 -5.58 1.68 15.97
CA GLY A 83 -5.39 3.13 15.92
C GLY A 83 -5.39 3.74 14.53
N PHE A 84 -5.56 2.93 13.50
CA PHE A 84 -5.62 3.38 12.11
C PHE A 84 -7.00 3.19 11.52
N GLU A 85 -7.31 4.02 10.54
CA GLU A 85 -8.43 3.80 9.61
C GLU A 85 -7.85 3.47 8.25
N ALA A 86 -8.68 2.93 7.36
CA ALA A 86 -8.21 2.55 6.04
C ALA A 86 -9.28 2.77 4.98
N LYS A 87 -8.80 3.00 3.75
CA LYS A 87 -9.65 3.02 2.55
C LYS A 87 -8.99 2.20 1.47
N ILE A 88 -9.81 1.57 0.65
CA ILE A 88 -9.36 0.72 -0.45
C ILE A 88 -10.13 1.05 -1.72
N TYR A 89 -9.41 1.09 -2.84
CA TYR A 89 -9.95 1.41 -4.16
C TYR A 89 -9.41 0.41 -5.18
N ASP A 90 -10.22 0.16 -6.22
CA ASP A 90 -9.83 -0.66 -7.37
C ASP A 90 -9.76 0.20 -8.61
N ASP A 91 -8.84 -0.13 -9.51
CA ASP A 91 -8.80 0.42 -10.85
C ASP A 91 -8.36 -0.64 -11.86
N VAL A 92 -8.73 -0.42 -13.10
CA VAL A 92 -8.30 -1.26 -14.22
C VAL A 92 -7.72 -0.32 -15.27
N LEU A 93 -6.44 -0.55 -15.60
CA LEU A 93 -5.71 0.27 -16.55
C LEU A 93 -5.41 -0.55 -17.80
N THR A 94 -5.26 0.14 -18.93
CA THR A 94 -4.79 -0.48 -20.16
C THR A 94 -3.50 0.20 -20.57
N GLU A 95 -2.43 -0.58 -20.72
CA GLU A 95 -1.11 -0.10 -21.09
C GLU A 95 -0.49 -1.06 -22.10
N ASP A 96 -0.10 -0.54 -23.27
CA ASP A 96 0.48 -1.32 -24.35
C ASP A 96 -0.35 -2.58 -24.68
N SER A 97 -1.67 -2.43 -24.76
CA SER A 97 -2.64 -3.51 -25.03
C SER A 97 -2.76 -4.54 -23.89
N ASN A 98 -2.10 -4.31 -22.76
CA ASN A 98 -2.22 -5.15 -21.58
C ASN A 98 -3.22 -4.55 -20.58
N THR A 99 -3.97 -5.42 -19.93
CA THR A 99 -4.86 -5.01 -18.82
C THR A 99 -4.09 -5.14 -17.51
N ILE A 100 -4.07 -4.06 -16.74
CA ILE A 100 -3.42 -4.04 -15.43
C ILE A 100 -4.48 -3.75 -14.37
N TYR A 101 -4.51 -4.61 -13.35
CA TYR A 101 -5.39 -4.46 -12.20
C TYR A 101 -4.60 -3.81 -11.07
N VAL A 102 -5.14 -2.73 -10.50
CA VAL A 102 -4.49 -2.01 -9.40
C VAL A 102 -5.44 -1.93 -8.22
N VAL A 103 -4.92 -2.23 -7.03
CA VAL A 103 -5.64 -2.02 -5.77
C VAL A 103 -4.85 -0.99 -4.98
N TYR A 104 -5.51 0.09 -4.59
CA TYR A 104 -4.92 1.15 -3.77
C TYR A 104 -5.44 1.02 -2.35
N VAL A 105 -4.54 0.97 -1.38
CA VAL A 105 -4.88 0.88 0.04
C VAL A 105 -4.15 1.97 0.80
N GLY A 106 -4.88 2.69 1.65
CA GLY A 106 -4.29 3.67 2.54
C GLY A 106 -4.65 3.37 3.98
N TYR A 107 -3.64 3.28 4.86
CA TYR A 107 -3.83 3.25 6.30
C TYR A 107 -3.43 4.62 6.83
N TYR A 108 -4.29 5.27 7.61
CA TYR A 108 -4.03 6.62 8.10
C TYR A 108 -4.47 6.81 9.54
N SER A 109 -3.72 7.68 10.22
CA SER A 109 -4.02 8.18 11.56
C SER A 109 -3.46 9.60 11.68
N ALA A 110 -3.47 10.19 12.87
CA ALA A 110 -2.84 11.49 13.04
C ALA A 110 -1.34 11.40 12.73
N GLY A 111 -0.88 12.23 11.80
CA GLY A 111 0.53 12.33 11.42
C GLY A 111 1.09 11.18 10.60
N GLU A 112 0.32 10.13 10.32
CA GLU A 112 0.83 8.94 9.64
C GLU A 112 -0.06 8.48 8.50
N LEU A 113 0.58 8.06 7.42
CA LEU A 113 -0.07 7.47 6.26
C LEU A 113 0.82 6.38 5.68
N LEU A 114 0.26 5.21 5.47
CA LEU A 114 0.91 4.15 4.70
C LEU A 114 0.12 3.98 3.40
N SER A 115 0.72 4.41 2.29
CA SER A 115 0.10 4.32 0.97
C SER A 115 0.61 3.07 0.26
N ILE A 116 -0.32 2.22 -0.19
CA ILE A 116 0.00 0.93 -0.77
C ILE A 116 -0.72 0.81 -2.11
N SER A 117 -0.02 0.24 -3.10
CA SER A 117 -0.67 -0.16 -4.35
C SER A 117 -0.20 -1.56 -4.74
N VAL A 118 -1.14 -2.38 -5.21
CA VAL A 118 -0.88 -3.74 -5.70
C VAL A 118 -1.18 -3.77 -7.18
N TRP A 119 -0.18 -4.07 -7.98
CA TRP A 119 -0.23 -4.05 -9.45
C TRP A 119 -0.11 -5.47 -9.98
N SER A 120 -1.01 -5.88 -10.87
CA SER A 120 -1.00 -7.24 -11.41
C SER A 120 -1.66 -7.28 -12.79
N THR A 121 -1.17 -8.17 -13.66
CA THR A 121 -1.84 -8.49 -14.93
C THR A 121 -2.86 -9.63 -14.75
N ASN A 122 -2.88 -10.28 -13.58
CA ASN A 122 -3.83 -11.33 -13.24
C ASN A 122 -4.62 -10.90 -12.00
N ARG A 123 -5.94 -10.73 -12.16
CA ARG A 123 -6.81 -10.26 -11.08
C ARG A 123 -6.75 -11.17 -9.85
N ASP A 124 -6.81 -12.47 -10.03
CA ASP A 124 -6.83 -13.41 -8.90
C ASP A 124 -5.52 -13.40 -8.14
N GLU A 125 -4.40 -13.31 -8.84
CA GLU A 125 -3.08 -13.19 -8.22
C GLU A 125 -2.98 -11.90 -7.40
N GLY A 126 -3.46 -10.78 -7.95
CA GLY A 126 -3.52 -9.50 -7.25
C GLY A 126 -4.38 -9.58 -5.98
N GLU A 127 -5.55 -10.22 -6.06
CA GLU A 127 -6.41 -10.41 -4.88
C GLU A 127 -5.75 -11.27 -3.81
N GLN A 128 -5.08 -12.35 -4.19
CA GLN A 128 -4.36 -13.21 -3.26
C GLN A 128 -3.22 -12.46 -2.58
N ALA A 129 -2.55 -11.56 -3.30
CA ALA A 129 -1.46 -10.76 -2.75
C ALA A 129 -1.92 -9.83 -1.62
N LEU A 130 -3.20 -9.45 -1.60
CA LEU A 130 -3.75 -8.61 -0.53
C LEU A 130 -3.64 -9.28 0.84
N ASN A 131 -3.54 -10.61 0.89
CA ASN A 131 -3.36 -11.32 2.16
C ASN A 131 -2.07 -10.94 2.87
N VAL A 132 -1.05 -10.50 2.12
CA VAL A 132 0.21 -10.02 2.69
C VAL A 132 -0.04 -8.79 3.57
N LEU A 133 -1.04 -7.98 3.23
CA LEU A 133 -1.37 -6.77 3.98
C LEU A 133 -1.88 -7.07 5.40
N ASN A 134 -2.33 -8.31 5.66
CA ASN A 134 -2.71 -8.73 7.02
C ASN A 134 -1.52 -8.78 7.97
N THR A 135 -0.29 -8.74 7.45
CA THR A 135 0.94 -8.80 8.25
C THR A 135 1.46 -7.41 8.63
N ILE A 136 0.86 -6.34 8.11
CA ILE A 136 1.31 -4.97 8.36
C ILE A 136 1.07 -4.60 9.82
N ARG A 137 2.10 -4.03 10.46
CA ARG A 137 2.07 -3.64 11.87
C ARG A 137 3.09 -2.54 12.17
N LYS A 138 2.89 -1.91 13.30
CA LYS A 138 3.84 -0.93 13.85
C LYS A 138 4.60 -1.51 15.02
#